data_807b44c9207c44f21e3430eb8cd855f8
#
_entry.id   807b44c9207c44f21e3430eb8cd855f8
#
_cell.length_a   1.000
_cell.length_b   1.000
_cell.length_c   1.000
_cell.angle_alpha   90.00
_cell.angle_beta   90.00
_cell.angle_gamma   90.00
#
_symmetry.space_group_name_H-M   'P 1'
#
loop_
_entity.id
_entity.type
_entity.pdbx_description
1 polymer ?
#
loop_
_entity_poly.entity_id
_entity_poly.type
_entity_poly.pdbx_seq_one_letter_code
_entity_poly.pdbx_strand_id
1 'polypeptide(L)'
;MKLFAKKLIAALALAPGLAFAAEGGVPLDRAPDRNDMASLQNGAKIFVNYCLNCHAAASMRYNRLRDLGLSEDQIRDNLLFSADKVGDMMTTAMRPKDAAAWFGAVPPDLSVIARAKASPAGSGADYLYTYLRSFYQDETRPTGWNNMVVPNVAMPHAMWQQQGIRTAKFAEEADPHEPGKMVQKFAGYEQVSPGTMSEQEFNAATADLVAYMVWMAEPAQATRKKLGVIVLLFLSVFVFLTWRLNESYWKEVK
;
A
#
# COMPACT_ATOMS: atom_id res chain seq x y z
N MET A 1 -42.57 9.07 -15.41
CA MET A 1 -41.65 8.02 -14.91
C MET A 1 -40.83 7.34 -15.99
N LYS A 2 -41.40 6.82 -17.09
CA LYS A 2 -40.63 6.18 -18.18
C LYS A 2 -39.58 7.12 -18.82
N LEU A 3 -39.84 8.42 -18.89
CA LEU A 3 -38.89 9.41 -19.45
C LEU A 3 -37.72 9.71 -18.50
N PHE A 4 -37.98 9.67 -17.17
CA PHE A 4 -36.95 9.90 -16.15
C PHE A 4 -35.97 8.71 -16.07
N ALA A 5 -36.51 7.48 -16.11
CA ALA A 5 -35.67 6.25 -16.16
C ALA A 5 -34.81 6.17 -17.42
N LYS A 6 -35.35 6.55 -18.59
CA LYS A 6 -34.58 6.62 -19.83
C LYS A 6 -33.47 7.68 -19.78
N LYS A 7 -33.74 8.84 -19.17
CA LYS A 7 -32.72 9.90 -18.99
C LYS A 7 -31.63 9.50 -17.98
N LEU A 8 -31.99 8.76 -16.92
CA LEU A 8 -31.02 8.24 -15.94
C LEU A 8 -30.10 7.16 -16.55
N ILE A 9 -30.65 6.26 -17.36
CA ILE A 9 -29.89 5.23 -18.08
C ILE A 9 -28.97 5.88 -19.13
N ALA A 10 -29.46 6.90 -19.85
CA ALA A 10 -28.65 7.64 -20.81
C ALA A 10 -27.53 8.46 -20.13
N ALA A 11 -27.76 9.02 -18.93
CA ALA A 11 -26.74 9.71 -18.16
C ALA A 11 -25.66 8.76 -17.60
N LEU A 12 -26.04 7.54 -17.22
CA LEU A 12 -25.06 6.50 -16.82
C LEU A 12 -24.25 5.96 -17.98
N ALA A 13 -24.84 5.90 -19.20
CA ALA A 13 -24.16 5.43 -20.41
C ALA A 13 -23.21 6.51 -21.02
N LEU A 14 -23.43 7.78 -20.68
CA LEU A 14 -22.62 8.92 -21.13
C LEU A 14 -21.57 9.37 -20.09
N ALA A 15 -21.35 8.61 -19.00
CA ALA A 15 -20.20 8.84 -18.15
C ALA A 15 -18.95 8.60 -19.02
N PRO A 16 -18.22 9.67 -19.47
CA PRO A 16 -16.98 9.46 -20.19
C PRO A 16 -16.08 8.68 -19.26
N GLY A 17 -15.52 7.59 -19.76
CA GLY A 17 -14.38 6.97 -19.13
C GLY A 17 -13.30 8.03 -19.05
N LEU A 18 -13.19 8.71 -17.91
CA LEU A 18 -12.06 9.55 -17.59
C LEU A 18 -10.87 8.59 -17.49
N ALA A 19 -10.25 8.31 -18.64
CA ALA A 19 -8.91 7.80 -18.67
C ALA A 19 -8.04 8.91 -18.07
N PHE A 20 -7.82 8.87 -16.77
CA PHE A 20 -6.75 9.62 -16.14
C PHE A 20 -5.46 9.01 -16.69
N ALA A 21 -4.90 9.66 -17.70
CA ALA A 21 -3.51 9.47 -18.05
C ALA A 21 -2.73 9.87 -16.78
N ALA A 22 -2.10 8.89 -16.13
CA ALA A 22 -1.18 9.14 -15.03
C ALA A 22 -0.02 9.93 -15.62
N GLU A 23 0.05 11.22 -15.33
CA GLU A 23 1.16 12.06 -15.73
C GLU A 23 2.45 11.50 -15.13
N GLY A 24 3.33 10.97 -16.00
CA GLY A 24 4.78 10.85 -15.77
C GLY A 24 5.31 10.00 -14.62
N GLY A 25 4.48 9.26 -13.89
CA GLY A 25 4.93 8.40 -12.78
C GLY A 25 5.43 7.03 -13.24
N VAL A 26 6.32 6.43 -12.46
CA VAL A 26 6.74 5.03 -12.66
C VAL A 26 5.51 4.13 -12.58
N PRO A 27 5.27 3.23 -13.56
CA PRO A 27 4.18 2.26 -13.48
C PRO A 27 4.26 1.45 -12.19
N LEU A 28 3.13 1.31 -11.50
CA LEU A 28 3.07 0.53 -10.26
C LEU A 28 2.83 -0.95 -10.58
N ASP A 29 3.67 -1.81 -10.02
CA ASP A 29 3.46 -3.25 -10.05
C ASP A 29 2.28 -3.63 -9.16
N ARG A 30 1.42 -4.52 -9.65
CA ARG A 30 0.32 -5.02 -8.86
C ARG A 30 0.82 -5.87 -7.70
N ALA A 31 0.49 -5.49 -6.47
CA ALA A 31 0.81 -6.26 -5.28
C ALA A 31 0.03 -7.61 -5.30
N PRO A 32 0.71 -8.75 -5.03
CA PRO A 32 0.03 -10.02 -4.85
C PRO A 32 -0.94 -9.97 -3.67
N ASP A 33 -2.12 -10.57 -3.83
CA ASP A 33 -3.10 -10.70 -2.74
C ASP A 33 -2.68 -11.83 -1.78
N ARG A 34 -2.24 -11.46 -0.58
CA ARG A 34 -1.69 -12.33 0.45
C ARG A 34 -2.47 -12.18 1.75
N ASN A 35 -3.68 -12.73 1.79
CA ASN A 35 -4.59 -12.59 2.94
C ASN A 35 -4.58 -13.81 3.88
N ASP A 36 -3.72 -14.80 3.63
CA ASP A 36 -3.57 -15.95 4.51
C ASP A 36 -2.76 -15.60 5.78
N MET A 37 -3.03 -16.33 6.86
CA MET A 37 -2.44 -16.05 8.17
C MET A 37 -0.91 -16.17 8.17
N ALA A 38 -0.35 -17.10 7.43
CA ALA A 38 1.10 -17.30 7.39
C ALA A 38 1.80 -16.11 6.73
N SER A 39 1.27 -15.61 5.61
CA SER A 39 1.75 -14.39 4.96
C SER A 39 1.64 -13.16 5.86
N LEU A 40 0.50 -12.98 6.55
CA LEU A 40 0.32 -11.85 7.47
C LEU A 40 1.25 -11.91 8.68
N GLN A 41 1.48 -13.10 9.25
CA GLN A 41 2.43 -13.31 10.35
C GLN A 41 3.86 -13.04 9.89
N ASN A 42 4.26 -13.53 8.71
CA ASN A 42 5.57 -13.23 8.14
C ASN A 42 5.74 -11.74 7.86
N GLY A 43 4.72 -11.09 7.32
CA GLY A 43 4.70 -9.63 7.11
C GLY A 43 4.85 -8.85 8.42
N ALA A 44 4.17 -9.27 9.50
CA ALA A 44 4.32 -8.67 10.83
C ALA A 44 5.75 -8.83 11.37
N LYS A 45 6.35 -10.00 11.20
CA LYS A 45 7.75 -10.27 11.57
C LYS A 45 8.70 -9.33 10.81
N ILE A 46 8.54 -9.18 9.50
CA ILE A 46 9.37 -8.29 8.68
C ILE A 46 9.17 -6.84 9.13
N PHE A 47 7.93 -6.41 9.34
CA PHE A 47 7.61 -5.06 9.78
C PHE A 47 8.30 -4.70 11.10
N VAL A 48 8.20 -5.56 12.11
CA VAL A 48 8.79 -5.30 13.43
C VAL A 48 10.32 -5.26 13.36
N ASN A 49 10.94 -6.12 12.54
CA ASN A 49 12.40 -6.20 12.46
C ASN A 49 13.05 -5.11 11.59
N TYR A 50 12.38 -4.65 10.51
CA TYR A 50 12.98 -3.75 9.53
C TYR A 50 12.35 -2.37 9.45
N CYS A 51 11.08 -2.20 9.83
CA CYS A 51 10.38 -0.94 9.69
C CYS A 51 10.23 -0.19 11.02
N LEU A 52 9.88 -0.92 12.08
CA LEU A 52 9.53 -0.33 13.40
C LEU A 52 10.72 0.35 14.08
N ASN A 53 11.94 0.06 13.68
CA ASN A 53 13.14 0.74 14.19
C ASN A 53 13.15 2.25 13.87
N CYS A 54 12.54 2.64 12.74
CA CYS A 54 12.52 4.02 12.27
C CYS A 54 11.10 4.59 12.18
N HIS A 55 10.10 3.75 11.89
CA HIS A 55 8.72 4.14 11.71
C HIS A 55 7.86 3.68 12.89
N ALA A 56 7.00 4.56 13.40
CA ALA A 56 5.95 4.13 14.30
C ALA A 56 4.75 3.56 13.51
N ALA A 57 3.96 2.73 14.18
CA ALA A 57 2.59 2.39 13.85
C ALA A 57 1.73 2.68 15.08
N ALA A 58 1.67 3.97 15.45
CA ALA A 58 1.17 4.43 16.75
C ALA A 58 -0.35 4.20 16.94
N SER A 59 -1.10 3.88 15.88
CA SER A 59 -2.50 3.46 16.00
C SER A 59 -2.67 1.95 16.13
N MET A 60 -1.57 1.18 16.13
CA MET A 60 -1.55 -0.27 16.25
C MET A 60 -0.98 -0.69 17.60
N ARG A 61 -1.63 -1.65 18.24
CA ARG A 61 -1.13 -2.29 19.48
C ARG A 61 -0.62 -3.68 19.17
N TYR A 62 0.40 -4.14 19.89
CA TYR A 62 0.94 -5.49 19.73
C TYR A 62 -0.10 -6.59 19.97
N ASN A 63 -1.05 -6.41 20.89
CA ASN A 63 -2.09 -7.39 21.18
C ASN A 63 -3.03 -7.65 19.98
N ARG A 64 -3.09 -6.76 18.98
CA ARG A 64 -3.84 -6.97 17.75
C ARG A 64 -3.25 -8.07 16.87
N LEU A 65 -1.98 -8.41 17.05
CA LEU A 65 -1.36 -9.55 16.36
C LEU A 65 -2.00 -10.90 16.74
N ARG A 66 -2.78 -10.94 17.83
CA ARG A 66 -3.62 -12.11 18.17
C ARG A 66 -4.70 -12.38 17.11
N ASP A 67 -5.16 -11.35 16.42
CA ASP A 67 -6.11 -11.49 15.30
C ASP A 67 -5.49 -12.24 14.11
N LEU A 68 -4.16 -12.32 14.07
CA LEU A 68 -3.39 -13.12 13.11
C LEU A 68 -3.07 -14.54 13.65
N GLY A 69 -3.73 -14.98 14.72
CA GLY A 69 -3.54 -16.32 15.30
C GLY A 69 -2.29 -16.49 16.16
N LEU A 70 -1.57 -15.40 16.50
CA LEU A 70 -0.42 -15.47 17.40
C LEU A 70 -0.88 -15.48 18.86
N SER A 71 -0.27 -16.31 19.69
CA SER A 71 -0.46 -16.26 21.14
C SER A 71 0.24 -15.02 21.76
N GLU A 72 -0.18 -14.66 22.95
CA GLU A 72 0.45 -13.54 23.67
C GLU A 72 1.93 -13.80 23.96
N ASP A 73 2.27 -15.03 24.30
CA ASP A 73 3.66 -15.46 24.52
C ASP A 73 4.48 -15.36 23.24
N GLN A 74 3.93 -15.81 22.09
CA GLN A 74 4.61 -15.67 20.79
C GLN A 74 4.87 -14.22 20.43
N ILE A 75 3.91 -13.33 20.70
CA ILE A 75 4.06 -11.90 20.47
C ILE A 75 5.15 -11.32 21.36
N ARG A 76 5.07 -11.60 22.67
CA ARG A 76 6.03 -11.09 23.67
C ARG A 76 7.46 -11.54 23.35
N ASP A 77 7.64 -12.81 23.08
CA ASP A 77 8.96 -13.41 22.98
C ASP A 77 9.63 -13.18 21.60
N ASN A 78 8.84 -12.88 20.55
CA ASN A 78 9.38 -12.79 19.18
C ASN A 78 9.15 -11.45 18.48
N LEU A 79 8.25 -10.58 18.96
CA LEU A 79 7.86 -9.36 18.23
C LEU A 79 7.86 -8.10 19.09
N LEU A 80 7.86 -8.21 20.43
CA LEU A 80 7.75 -7.09 21.35
C LEU A 80 9.14 -6.51 21.67
N PHE A 81 9.74 -5.76 20.71
CA PHE A 81 11.09 -5.23 20.88
C PHE A 81 11.14 -3.77 21.31
N SER A 82 10.10 -2.98 21.06
CA SER A 82 10.09 -1.54 21.35
C SER A 82 9.05 -1.12 22.38
N ALA A 83 8.55 -2.07 23.19
CA ALA A 83 7.57 -1.82 24.24
C ALA A 83 7.70 -2.85 25.37
N ASP A 84 7.08 -2.58 26.54
CA ASP A 84 7.17 -3.45 27.72
C ASP A 84 6.02 -4.46 27.79
N LYS A 85 4.86 -4.14 27.20
CA LYS A 85 3.63 -4.93 27.31
C LYS A 85 2.98 -5.11 25.92
N VAL A 86 2.38 -6.26 25.70
CA VAL A 86 1.62 -6.55 24.46
C VAL A 86 0.41 -5.60 24.27
N GLY A 87 -0.06 -4.93 25.32
CA GLY A 87 -1.09 -3.90 25.24
C GLY A 87 -0.58 -2.55 24.74
N ASP A 88 0.74 -2.34 24.64
CA ASP A 88 1.32 -1.07 24.22
C ASP A 88 1.22 -0.87 22.71
N MET A 89 1.34 0.39 22.29
CA MET A 89 1.34 0.76 20.88
C MET A 89 2.68 0.43 20.23
N MET A 90 2.68 0.17 18.93
CA MET A 90 3.89 -0.03 18.13
C MET A 90 4.56 1.30 17.84
N THR A 91 5.41 1.76 18.77
CA THR A 91 6.15 3.01 18.65
C THR A 91 7.62 2.74 18.32
N THR A 92 8.27 3.70 17.66
CA THR A 92 9.72 3.66 17.45
C THR A 92 10.46 4.35 18.58
N ALA A 93 11.66 3.88 18.89
CA ALA A 93 12.58 4.55 19.80
C ALA A 93 13.28 5.78 19.18
N MET A 94 13.25 5.91 17.86
CA MET A 94 13.86 7.02 17.12
C MET A 94 13.12 8.34 17.39
N ARG A 95 13.82 9.32 17.96
CA ARG A 95 13.25 10.64 18.21
C ARG A 95 13.15 11.44 16.91
N PRO A 96 12.07 12.21 16.68
CA PRO A 96 11.90 13.01 15.46
C PRO A 96 13.07 13.96 15.16
N LYS A 97 13.67 14.55 16.21
CA LYS A 97 14.82 15.45 16.07
C LYS A 97 16.05 14.72 15.51
N ASP A 98 16.31 13.50 15.99
CA ASP A 98 17.45 12.70 15.56
C ASP A 98 17.22 12.20 14.13
N ALA A 99 16.01 11.74 13.81
CA ALA A 99 15.63 11.34 12.46
C ALA A 99 15.81 12.48 11.44
N ALA A 100 15.36 13.68 11.76
CA ALA A 100 15.54 14.86 10.92
C ALA A 100 17.03 15.20 10.72
N ALA A 101 17.85 15.03 11.76
CA ALA A 101 19.30 15.29 11.66
C ALA A 101 20.02 14.22 10.81
N TRP A 102 19.61 12.95 10.90
CA TRP A 102 20.29 11.84 10.21
C TRP A 102 19.84 11.65 8.76
N PHE A 103 18.56 11.85 8.47
CA PHE A 103 17.95 11.55 7.18
C PHE A 103 17.43 12.79 6.43
N GLY A 104 17.46 13.98 7.07
CA GLY A 104 16.84 15.18 6.51
C GLY A 104 15.32 15.19 6.56
N ALA A 105 14.69 14.13 7.07
CA ALA A 105 13.24 13.99 7.18
C ALA A 105 12.88 13.09 8.35
N VAL A 106 11.68 13.29 8.91
CA VAL A 106 11.11 12.41 9.93
C VAL A 106 10.37 11.26 9.24
N PRO A 107 10.69 9.99 9.54
CA PRO A 107 9.95 8.85 9.00
C PRO A 107 8.46 8.95 9.35
N PRO A 108 7.54 8.81 8.39
CA PRO A 108 6.11 8.87 8.65
C PRO A 108 5.63 7.68 9.49
N ASP A 109 4.53 7.88 10.22
CA ASP A 109 3.79 6.79 10.86
C ASP A 109 3.17 5.87 9.79
N LEU A 110 3.29 4.56 9.97
CA LEU A 110 2.84 3.56 9.00
C LEU A 110 1.46 2.95 9.30
N SER A 111 0.79 3.36 10.37
CA SER A 111 -0.50 2.77 10.79
C SER A 111 -1.53 2.65 9.68
N VAL A 112 -1.60 3.65 8.79
CA VAL A 112 -2.57 3.72 7.68
C VAL A 112 -1.91 3.96 6.32
N ILE A 113 -0.63 3.68 6.20
CA ILE A 113 0.15 4.02 5.01
C ILE A 113 -0.40 3.39 3.72
N ALA A 114 -0.87 2.15 3.79
CA ALA A 114 -1.47 1.46 2.67
C ALA A 114 -2.77 2.12 2.16
N ARG A 115 -3.44 2.91 3.00
CA ARG A 115 -4.59 3.73 2.58
C ARG A 115 -4.15 5.10 2.09
N ALA A 116 -3.18 5.71 2.78
CA ALA A 116 -2.68 7.05 2.47
C ALA A 116 -1.98 7.13 1.10
N LYS A 117 -1.41 6.01 0.63
CA LYS A 117 -0.71 5.93 -0.66
C LYS A 117 -1.59 5.47 -1.83
N ALA A 118 -2.89 5.29 -1.63
CA ALA A 118 -3.81 5.03 -2.74
C ALA A 118 -3.97 6.29 -3.61
N SER A 119 -3.93 6.12 -4.92
CA SER A 119 -4.02 7.20 -5.90
C SER A 119 -4.70 6.69 -7.18
N PRO A 120 -5.00 7.55 -8.16
CA PRO A 120 -5.47 7.10 -9.48
C PRO A 120 -4.50 6.18 -10.21
N ALA A 121 -3.20 6.22 -9.89
CA ALA A 121 -2.18 5.35 -10.49
C ALA A 121 -2.23 3.91 -9.97
N GLY A 122 -2.85 3.65 -8.81
CA GLY A 122 -2.98 2.32 -8.23
C GLY A 122 -3.35 2.33 -6.76
N SER A 123 -3.54 1.13 -6.21
CA SER A 123 -3.79 0.97 -4.78
C SER A 123 -2.56 1.34 -3.94
N GLY A 124 -2.77 1.64 -2.66
CA GLY A 124 -1.64 1.84 -1.76
C GLY A 124 -0.80 0.58 -1.57
N ALA A 125 -1.36 -0.61 -1.75
CA ALA A 125 -0.61 -1.85 -1.79
C ALA A 125 0.34 -1.91 -3.00
N ASP A 126 -0.14 -1.56 -4.19
CA ASP A 126 0.68 -1.51 -5.42
C ASP A 126 1.81 -0.50 -5.27
N TYR A 127 1.51 0.68 -4.70
CA TYR A 127 2.52 1.68 -4.39
C TYR A 127 3.60 1.15 -3.47
N LEU A 128 3.23 0.57 -2.32
CA LEU A 128 4.19 0.06 -1.33
C LEU A 128 5.02 -1.10 -1.88
N TYR A 129 4.39 -2.00 -2.63
CA TYR A 129 5.04 -3.14 -3.24
C TYR A 129 6.09 -2.70 -4.29
N THR A 130 5.74 -1.74 -5.14
CA THR A 130 6.67 -1.17 -6.11
C THR A 130 7.77 -0.36 -5.42
N TYR A 131 7.41 0.49 -4.46
CA TYR A 131 8.34 1.33 -3.72
C TYR A 131 9.43 0.51 -3.01
N LEU A 132 9.05 -0.50 -2.22
CA LEU A 132 10.00 -1.31 -1.46
C LEU A 132 10.92 -2.14 -2.34
N ARG A 133 10.50 -2.44 -3.58
CA ARG A 133 11.26 -3.21 -4.56
C ARG A 133 12.03 -2.34 -5.56
N SER A 134 11.95 -1.03 -5.47
CA SER A 134 12.58 -0.12 -6.45
C SER A 134 13.76 0.67 -5.92
N PHE A 135 14.32 0.28 -4.77
CA PHE A 135 15.55 0.84 -4.26
C PHE A 135 16.77 0.38 -5.09
N TYR A 136 17.74 1.28 -5.22
CA TYR A 136 19.03 1.05 -5.84
C TYR A 136 20.11 1.90 -5.16
N GLN A 137 21.38 1.45 -5.25
CA GLN A 137 22.53 2.19 -4.76
C GLN A 137 22.77 3.43 -5.62
N ASP A 138 22.96 4.57 -4.97
CA ASP A 138 23.29 5.84 -5.60
C ASP A 138 24.23 6.63 -4.68
N GLU A 139 25.52 6.64 -5.01
CA GLU A 139 26.56 7.27 -4.21
C GLU A 139 26.41 8.81 -4.14
N THR A 140 25.61 9.40 -5.00
CA THR A 140 25.34 10.85 -4.96
C THR A 140 24.37 11.22 -3.83
N ARG A 141 23.72 10.23 -3.20
CA ARG A 141 22.74 10.44 -2.12
C ARG A 141 23.39 10.34 -0.75
N PRO A 142 22.98 11.17 0.22
CA PRO A 142 23.53 11.13 1.58
C PRO A 142 23.39 9.76 2.26
N THR A 143 22.32 9.01 1.97
CA THR A 143 22.07 7.67 2.50
C THR A 143 22.73 6.56 1.69
N GLY A 144 23.34 6.87 0.52
CA GLY A 144 23.84 5.90 -0.44
C GLY A 144 22.75 5.17 -1.25
N TRP A 145 21.49 5.56 -1.10
CA TRP A 145 20.34 4.89 -1.71
C TRP A 145 19.40 5.88 -2.40
N ASN A 146 18.81 5.44 -3.51
CA ASN A 146 17.76 6.14 -4.22
C ASN A 146 16.61 5.18 -4.57
N ASN A 147 15.50 5.70 -5.09
CA ASN A 147 14.31 4.93 -5.36
C ASN A 147 13.63 5.40 -6.65
N MET A 148 13.12 4.46 -7.46
CA MET A 148 12.48 4.81 -8.73
C MET A 148 11.10 5.45 -8.57
N VAL A 149 10.34 5.06 -7.52
CA VAL A 149 9.00 5.62 -7.26
C VAL A 149 9.08 6.98 -6.59
N VAL A 150 10.10 7.18 -5.74
CA VAL A 150 10.36 8.45 -5.04
C VAL A 150 11.81 8.85 -5.28
N PRO A 151 12.09 9.55 -6.39
CA PRO A 151 13.44 10.05 -6.67
C PRO A 151 13.95 10.94 -5.54
N ASN A 152 15.23 10.82 -5.23
CA ASN A 152 15.90 11.54 -4.14
C ASN A 152 15.34 11.21 -2.75
N VAL A 153 14.90 9.98 -2.54
CA VAL A 153 14.34 9.53 -1.26
C VAL A 153 15.34 9.71 -0.10
N ALA A 154 14.84 10.20 1.04
CA ALA A 154 15.62 10.30 2.26
C ALA A 154 15.74 8.96 3.01
N MET A 155 14.78 8.04 2.82
CA MET A 155 14.76 6.72 3.43
C MET A 155 15.88 5.84 2.87
N PRO A 156 16.77 5.26 3.71
CA PRO A 156 17.71 4.23 3.26
C PRO A 156 16.97 2.94 2.93
N HIS A 157 17.61 2.06 2.15
CA HIS A 157 17.05 0.76 1.84
C HIS A 157 17.12 -0.20 3.03
N ALA A 158 16.04 -0.32 3.81
CA ALA A 158 16.02 -1.11 5.04
C ALA A 158 16.24 -2.63 4.80
N MET A 159 15.90 -3.13 3.62
CA MET A 159 15.98 -4.55 3.26
C MET A 159 17.10 -4.86 2.25
N TRP A 160 18.17 -4.06 2.25
CA TRP A 160 19.26 -4.21 1.29
C TRP A 160 20.00 -5.56 1.41
N GLN A 161 20.10 -6.10 2.61
CA GLN A 161 20.75 -7.41 2.81
C GLN A 161 19.98 -8.54 2.14
N GLN A 162 18.65 -8.46 2.16
CA GLN A 162 17.77 -9.44 1.53
C GLN A 162 17.79 -9.31 0.00
N GLN A 163 17.70 -8.08 -0.51
CA GLN A 163 17.66 -7.80 -1.95
C GLN A 163 19.05 -7.92 -2.62
N GLY A 164 20.10 -7.63 -1.89
CA GLY A 164 21.42 -7.38 -2.44
C GLY A 164 21.58 -5.95 -2.93
N ILE A 165 22.81 -5.63 -3.37
CA ILE A 165 23.16 -4.30 -3.89
C ILE A 165 22.97 -4.30 -5.40
N ARG A 166 22.23 -3.32 -5.90
CA ARG A 166 22.04 -3.09 -7.33
C ARG A 166 22.08 -1.60 -7.65
N THR A 167 22.49 -1.28 -8.88
CA THR A 167 22.44 0.06 -9.45
C THR A 167 21.33 0.18 -10.49
N ALA A 168 20.89 1.40 -10.80
CA ALA A 168 19.93 1.66 -11.86
C ALA A 168 20.65 2.04 -13.15
N LYS A 169 20.24 1.45 -14.28
CA LYS A 169 20.68 1.84 -15.62
C LYS A 169 19.66 2.76 -16.23
N PHE A 170 20.14 3.82 -16.87
CA PHE A 170 19.31 4.77 -17.61
C PHE A 170 19.79 4.82 -19.07
N ALA A 171 18.83 4.88 -19.99
CA ALA A 171 19.07 5.08 -21.41
C ALA A 171 18.56 6.47 -21.82
N GLU A 172 19.23 7.09 -22.77
CA GLU A 172 18.76 8.33 -23.36
C GLU A 172 17.69 8.03 -24.41
N GLU A 173 16.50 8.58 -24.23
CA GLU A 173 15.42 8.49 -25.21
C GLU A 173 14.94 9.90 -25.59
N ALA A 174 14.41 10.05 -26.79
CA ALA A 174 13.81 11.33 -27.20
C ALA A 174 12.55 11.60 -26.35
N ASP A 175 12.42 12.84 -25.87
CA ASP A 175 11.23 13.25 -25.12
C ASP A 175 9.99 13.22 -26.05
N PRO A 176 8.95 12.44 -25.71
CA PRO A 176 7.75 12.35 -26.56
C PRO A 176 6.96 13.67 -26.63
N HIS A 177 7.19 14.60 -25.70
CA HIS A 177 6.46 15.88 -25.60
C HIS A 177 7.28 17.08 -26.08
N GLU A 178 8.63 16.97 -26.13
CA GLU A 178 9.54 18.05 -26.53
C GLU A 178 10.50 17.59 -27.64
N PRO A 179 10.21 17.85 -28.93
CA PRO A 179 11.09 17.46 -30.04
C PRO A 179 12.50 18.01 -29.90
N GLY A 180 13.49 17.12 -29.97
CA GLY A 180 14.91 17.48 -29.86
C GLY A 180 15.50 17.46 -28.45
N LYS A 181 14.69 17.19 -27.42
CA LYS A 181 15.15 16.97 -26.05
C LYS A 181 15.35 15.47 -25.79
N MET A 182 16.45 15.13 -25.13
CA MET A 182 16.72 13.77 -24.65
C MET A 182 16.40 13.70 -23.16
N VAL A 183 15.75 12.62 -22.75
CA VAL A 183 15.42 12.32 -21.34
C VAL A 183 16.02 11.00 -20.92
N GLN A 184 16.47 10.93 -19.68
CA GLN A 184 16.99 9.70 -19.09
C GLN A 184 15.80 8.81 -18.68
N LYS A 185 15.66 7.65 -19.35
CA LYS A 185 14.63 6.69 -19.05
C LYS A 185 15.21 5.46 -18.37
N PHE A 186 14.54 4.98 -17.35
CA PHE A 186 14.95 3.77 -16.64
C PHE A 186 14.96 2.56 -17.58
N ALA A 187 16.14 1.92 -17.69
CA ALA A 187 16.38 0.79 -18.58
C ALA A 187 16.50 -0.56 -17.82
N GLY A 188 16.53 -0.53 -16.49
CA GLY A 188 16.63 -1.72 -15.65
C GLY A 188 17.64 -1.58 -14.51
N TYR A 189 17.79 -2.66 -13.76
CA TYR A 189 18.78 -2.75 -12.68
C TYR A 189 19.96 -3.63 -13.10
N GLU A 190 21.14 -3.31 -12.56
CA GLU A 190 22.31 -4.17 -12.61
C GLU A 190 22.65 -4.63 -11.20
N GLN A 191 22.67 -5.96 -10.98
CA GLN A 191 23.03 -6.53 -9.69
C GLN A 191 24.54 -6.42 -9.48
N VAL A 192 24.95 -5.73 -8.41
CA VAL A 192 26.34 -5.54 -8.01
C VAL A 192 26.79 -6.66 -7.07
N SER A 193 25.94 -6.98 -6.08
CA SER A 193 26.18 -8.12 -5.19
C SER A 193 24.85 -8.82 -4.86
N PRO A 194 24.85 -10.16 -4.74
CA PRO A 194 23.65 -10.91 -4.39
C PRO A 194 23.17 -10.57 -2.98
N GLY A 195 21.87 -10.67 -2.75
CA GLY A 195 21.27 -10.65 -1.43
C GLY A 195 21.25 -12.03 -0.76
N THR A 196 20.72 -12.06 0.45
CA THR A 196 20.47 -13.32 1.17
C THR A 196 19.23 -14.07 0.66
N MET A 197 18.40 -13.39 -0.15
CA MET A 197 17.23 -13.96 -0.81
C MET A 197 17.41 -13.89 -2.33
N SER A 198 16.87 -14.88 -3.03
CA SER A 198 16.63 -14.77 -4.47
C SER A 198 15.62 -13.65 -4.76
N GLU A 199 15.57 -13.18 -5.97
CA GLU A 199 14.58 -12.16 -6.37
C GLU A 199 13.13 -12.61 -6.11
N GLN A 200 12.84 -13.88 -6.36
CA GLN A 200 11.51 -14.44 -6.11
C GLN A 200 11.16 -14.46 -4.62
N GLU A 201 12.09 -14.86 -3.75
CA GLU A 201 11.91 -14.85 -2.30
C GLU A 201 11.77 -13.43 -1.76
N PHE A 202 12.57 -12.48 -2.25
CA PHE A 202 12.48 -11.07 -1.87
C PHE A 202 11.12 -10.47 -2.28
N ASN A 203 10.66 -10.78 -3.48
CA ASN A 203 9.34 -10.35 -3.97
C ASN A 203 8.21 -10.93 -3.11
N ALA A 204 8.30 -12.21 -2.73
CA ALA A 204 7.32 -12.85 -1.84
C ALA A 204 7.34 -12.24 -0.43
N ALA A 205 8.52 -12.03 0.17
CA ALA A 205 8.69 -11.41 1.48
C ALA A 205 8.14 -9.96 1.49
N THR A 206 8.41 -9.21 0.42
CA THR A 206 7.86 -7.85 0.26
C THR A 206 6.34 -7.87 0.12
N ALA A 207 5.78 -8.86 -0.60
CA ALA A 207 4.32 -9.02 -0.72
C ALA A 207 3.68 -9.33 0.65
N ASP A 208 4.28 -10.19 1.46
CA ASP A 208 3.82 -10.49 2.82
C ASP A 208 3.86 -9.25 3.72
N LEU A 209 4.96 -8.47 3.66
CA LEU A 209 5.08 -7.20 4.39
C LEU A 209 3.97 -6.21 3.98
N VAL A 210 3.73 -6.05 2.68
CA VAL A 210 2.68 -5.16 2.17
C VAL A 210 1.30 -5.65 2.59
N ALA A 211 1.03 -6.95 2.53
CA ALA A 211 -0.23 -7.53 3.00
C ALA A 211 -0.48 -7.24 4.49
N TYR A 212 0.56 -7.36 5.33
CA TYR A 212 0.46 -6.96 6.74
C TYR A 212 0.15 -5.46 6.89
N MET A 213 0.81 -4.58 6.14
CA MET A 213 0.52 -3.14 6.20
C MET A 213 -0.88 -2.79 5.71
N VAL A 214 -1.42 -3.52 4.74
CA VAL A 214 -2.83 -3.40 4.30
C VAL A 214 -3.77 -3.84 5.41
N TRP A 215 -3.52 -5.01 6.03
CA TRP A 215 -4.30 -5.50 7.17
C TRP A 215 -4.22 -4.53 8.36
N MET A 216 -3.04 -4.03 8.71
CA MET A 216 -2.83 -3.07 9.78
C MET A 216 -3.64 -1.78 9.56
N ALA A 217 -3.71 -1.29 8.32
CA ALA A 217 -4.46 -0.09 7.97
C ALA A 217 -5.98 -0.28 8.03
N GLU A 218 -6.49 -1.51 7.90
CA GLU A 218 -7.91 -1.83 7.98
C GLU A 218 -8.14 -3.30 8.40
N PRO A 219 -7.97 -3.66 9.69
CA PRO A 219 -8.14 -5.05 10.14
C PRO A 219 -9.54 -5.62 9.92
N ALA A 220 -10.56 -4.76 9.88
CA ALA A 220 -11.96 -5.13 9.64
C ALA A 220 -12.36 -5.22 8.16
N GLN A 221 -11.43 -5.05 7.21
CA GLN A 221 -11.76 -4.96 5.77
C GLN A 221 -12.54 -6.17 5.25
N ALA A 222 -12.11 -7.38 5.60
CA ALA A 222 -12.78 -8.61 5.15
C ALA A 222 -14.23 -8.69 5.68
N THR A 223 -14.44 -8.37 6.96
CA THR A 223 -15.76 -8.33 7.59
C THR A 223 -16.63 -7.24 6.98
N ARG A 224 -16.08 -6.05 6.77
CA ARG A 224 -16.79 -4.93 6.14
C ARG A 224 -17.25 -5.26 4.71
N LYS A 225 -16.40 -5.88 3.91
CA LYS A 225 -16.76 -6.30 2.54
C LYS A 225 -17.91 -7.32 2.55
N LYS A 226 -17.86 -8.34 3.41
CA LYS A 226 -18.93 -9.34 3.56
C LYS A 226 -20.24 -8.70 4.00
N LEU A 227 -20.20 -7.88 5.05
CA LEU A 227 -21.36 -7.17 5.55
C LEU A 227 -21.94 -6.22 4.50
N GLY A 228 -21.09 -5.52 3.74
CA GLY A 228 -21.50 -4.63 2.67
C GLY A 228 -22.32 -5.31 1.60
N VAL A 229 -21.96 -6.53 1.18
CA VAL A 229 -22.77 -7.32 0.22
C VAL A 229 -24.15 -7.63 0.79
N ILE A 230 -24.24 -8.06 2.05
CA ILE A 230 -25.52 -8.36 2.72
C ILE A 230 -26.40 -7.11 2.79
N VAL A 231 -25.81 -5.97 3.18
CA VAL A 231 -26.53 -4.68 3.26
C VAL A 231 -27.04 -4.24 1.89
N LEU A 232 -26.22 -4.38 0.84
CA LEU A 232 -26.65 -4.01 -0.52
C LEU A 232 -27.79 -4.90 -1.01
N LEU A 233 -27.76 -6.19 -0.74
CA LEU A 233 -28.86 -7.11 -1.07
C LEU A 233 -30.14 -6.72 -0.32
N PHE A 234 -30.07 -6.48 0.98
CA PHE A 234 -31.20 -6.01 1.77
C PHE A 234 -31.79 -4.70 1.23
N LEU A 235 -30.94 -3.71 0.97
CA LEU A 235 -31.38 -2.42 0.42
C LEU A 235 -32.01 -2.56 -0.96
N SER A 236 -31.52 -3.47 -1.80
CA SER A 236 -32.10 -3.74 -3.13
C SER A 236 -33.54 -4.26 -3.01
N VAL A 237 -33.78 -5.22 -2.10
CA VAL A 237 -35.13 -5.72 -1.81
C VAL A 237 -36.00 -4.60 -1.25
N PHE A 238 -35.47 -3.82 -0.32
CA PHE A 238 -36.23 -2.69 0.29
C PHE A 238 -36.61 -1.64 -0.75
N VAL A 239 -35.70 -1.25 -1.64
CA VAL A 239 -35.96 -0.32 -2.76
C VAL A 239 -37.03 -0.88 -3.69
N PHE A 240 -36.97 -2.19 -4.02
CA PHE A 240 -38.00 -2.81 -4.84
C PHE A 240 -39.41 -2.74 -4.18
N LEU A 241 -39.51 -3.07 -2.89
CA LEU A 241 -40.77 -3.02 -2.17
C LEU A 241 -41.34 -1.59 -2.05
N THR A 242 -40.48 -0.62 -1.71
CA THR A 242 -40.87 0.79 -1.63
C THR A 242 -41.28 1.36 -2.98
N TRP A 243 -40.60 0.94 -4.07
CA TRP A 243 -40.97 1.31 -5.42
C TRP A 243 -42.36 0.75 -5.79
N ARG A 244 -42.63 -0.54 -5.50
CA ARG A 244 -43.94 -1.16 -5.71
C ARG A 244 -45.03 -0.47 -4.89
N LEU A 245 -44.73 -0.15 -3.64
CA LEU A 245 -45.65 0.58 -2.77
C LEU A 245 -45.96 1.96 -3.33
N ASN A 246 -44.95 2.72 -3.72
CA ASN A 246 -45.14 4.03 -4.35
C ASN A 246 -45.99 3.95 -5.63
N GLU A 247 -45.72 2.95 -6.48
CA GLU A 247 -46.54 2.72 -7.69
C GLU A 247 -48.00 2.45 -7.35
N SER A 248 -48.27 1.69 -6.29
CA SER A 248 -49.64 1.40 -5.80
C SER A 248 -50.35 2.65 -5.30
N TYR A 249 -49.69 3.47 -4.48
CA TYR A 249 -50.30 4.70 -3.95
C TYR A 249 -50.60 5.77 -5.02
N TRP A 250 -49.78 5.86 -6.05
CA TRP A 250 -49.94 6.85 -7.13
C TRP A 250 -50.74 6.34 -8.33
N LYS A 251 -51.28 5.12 -8.26
CA LYS A 251 -52.02 4.51 -9.36
C LYS A 251 -53.29 5.25 -9.73
N GLU A 252 -53.99 5.83 -8.73
CA GLU A 252 -55.29 6.51 -8.88
C GLU A 252 -55.17 8.02 -9.09
N VAL A 253 -53.94 8.57 -9.00
CA VAL A 253 -53.68 10.02 -9.12
C VAL A 253 -53.31 10.44 -10.53
N LYS A 254 -53.29 9.49 -11.50
CA LYS A 254 -52.97 9.73 -12.92
C LYS A 254 -54.20 9.81 -13.75
#